data_50886f662550f70b899c3884f583d145
#
_entry.id   50886f662550f70b899c3884f583d145
#
_cell.length_a   1.000
_cell.length_b   1.000
_cell.length_c   1.000
_cell.angle_alpha   90.00
_cell.angle_beta   90.00
_cell.angle_gamma   90.00
#
_symmetry.space_group_name_H-M   'P 1'
#
loop_
_entity.id
_entity.type
_entity.pdbx_description
1 polymer ?
#
loop_
_entity_poly.entity_id
_entity_poly.type
_entity_poly.pdbx_seq_one_letter_code
_entity_poly.pdbx_strand_id
1 'polypeptide(L)'
;MQRLFVDTSAWFAFVNRADPDHKVVAALLDAFKGRLVASNFVFDETVTLCLYRLGHAAAELVGQALRDSSQVDLVRVTPGDETAAWQLFRERADKQYSFTDCTSFVLMRRLDLKTAAALDDDFAGEGFEQLPLPVR
;
A
#
# COMPACT_ATOMS: atom_id res chain seq x y z
N MET A 1 -14.54 -7.83 11.07
CA MET A 1 -13.26 -7.17 11.39
C MET A 1 -12.88 -6.23 10.25
N GLN A 2 -12.50 -5.03 10.60
CA GLN A 2 -12.09 -4.05 9.61
C GLN A 2 -10.74 -4.40 9.00
N ARG A 3 -10.58 -4.07 7.72
CA ARG A 3 -9.33 -4.27 6.99
C ARG A 3 -8.96 -2.97 6.29
N LEU A 4 -7.67 -2.63 6.34
CA LEU A 4 -7.11 -1.44 5.70
C LEU A 4 -6.00 -1.88 4.76
N PHE A 5 -6.15 -1.59 3.47
CA PHE A 5 -5.08 -1.81 2.52
C PHE A 5 -4.03 -0.70 2.70
N VAL A 6 -2.75 -1.07 2.76
CA VAL A 6 -1.69 -0.09 3.00
C VAL A 6 -0.76 -0.08 1.79
N ASP A 7 -0.72 1.07 1.10
CA ASP A 7 0.11 1.26 -0.08
C ASP A 7 1.58 1.48 0.29
N THR A 8 2.46 1.27 -0.67
CA THR A 8 3.90 1.50 -0.52
C THR A 8 4.20 2.88 0.05
N SER A 9 3.51 3.93 -0.42
CA SER A 9 3.72 5.30 0.05
C SER A 9 3.51 5.42 1.56
N ALA A 10 2.51 4.74 2.09
CA ALA A 10 2.23 4.76 3.53
C ALA A 10 3.23 3.90 4.30
N TRP A 11 3.57 2.71 3.81
CA TRP A 11 4.60 1.89 4.45
C TRP A 11 5.94 2.62 4.53
N PHE A 12 6.34 3.29 3.44
CA PHE A 12 7.59 4.02 3.41
C PHE A 12 7.60 5.16 4.44
N ALA A 13 6.52 5.94 4.51
CA ALA A 13 6.40 7.01 5.50
C ALA A 13 6.40 6.44 6.93
N PHE A 14 5.83 5.25 7.12
CA PHE A 14 5.80 4.60 8.43
C PHE A 14 7.20 4.24 8.91
N VAL A 15 8.08 3.76 8.04
CA VAL A 15 9.41 3.33 8.44
C VAL A 15 10.48 4.43 8.34
N ASN A 16 10.22 5.49 7.58
CA ASN A 16 11.14 6.61 7.43
C ASN A 16 10.77 7.74 8.39
N ARG A 17 11.46 7.80 9.54
CA ARG A 17 11.17 8.79 10.58
C ARG A 17 11.41 10.24 10.14
N ALA A 18 12.21 10.44 9.11
CA ALA A 18 12.48 11.77 8.53
C ALA A 18 11.41 12.21 7.53
N ASP A 19 10.49 11.31 7.16
CA ASP A 19 9.44 11.63 6.21
C ASP A 19 8.46 12.64 6.83
N PRO A 20 8.06 13.71 6.08
CA PRO A 20 7.11 14.70 6.59
C PRO A 20 5.77 14.08 7.02
N ASP A 21 5.37 12.96 6.43
CA ASP A 21 4.11 12.30 6.73
C ASP A 21 4.23 11.20 7.78
N HIS A 22 5.43 10.98 8.32
CA HIS A 22 5.68 9.88 9.25
C HIS A 22 4.73 9.89 10.45
N LYS A 23 4.59 11.03 11.12
CA LYS A 23 3.79 11.09 12.36
C LYS A 23 2.33 10.77 12.10
N VAL A 24 1.77 11.29 11.02
CA VAL A 24 0.36 11.06 10.66
C VAL A 24 0.12 9.61 10.31
N VAL A 25 1.00 9.04 9.48
CA VAL A 25 0.87 7.65 9.05
C VAL A 25 1.10 6.70 10.23
N ALA A 26 2.12 6.93 11.05
CA ALA A 26 2.40 6.08 12.21
C ALA A 26 1.20 6.08 13.17
N ALA A 27 0.62 7.26 13.44
CA ALA A 27 -0.56 7.36 14.29
C ALA A 27 -1.74 6.60 13.71
N LEU A 28 -1.96 6.70 12.39
CA LEU A 28 -3.03 5.97 11.70
C LEU A 28 -2.86 4.47 11.84
N LEU A 29 -1.68 3.95 11.51
CA LEU A 29 -1.46 2.50 11.51
C LEU A 29 -1.45 1.92 12.92
N ASP A 30 -0.87 2.63 13.89
CA ASP A 30 -0.82 2.20 15.28
C ASP A 30 -2.21 2.19 15.93
N ALA A 31 -3.07 3.13 15.54
CA ALA A 31 -4.42 3.23 16.10
C ALA A 31 -5.44 2.32 15.39
N PHE A 32 -5.11 1.79 14.23
CA PHE A 32 -6.08 1.00 13.45
C PHE A 32 -6.42 -0.30 14.16
N LYS A 33 -7.71 -0.50 14.42
CA LYS A 33 -8.20 -1.68 15.13
C LYS A 33 -8.76 -2.70 14.14
N GLY A 34 -7.88 -3.44 13.51
CA GLY A 34 -8.24 -4.42 12.51
C GLY A 34 -7.01 -5.00 11.86
N ARG A 35 -7.17 -5.50 10.64
CA ARG A 35 -6.08 -6.10 9.88
C ARG A 35 -5.54 -5.11 8.86
N LEU A 36 -4.22 -5.03 8.76
CA LEU A 36 -3.55 -4.30 7.70
C LEU A 36 -3.31 -5.27 6.54
N VAL A 37 -3.61 -4.86 5.34
CA VAL A 37 -3.47 -5.72 4.15
C VAL A 37 -2.41 -5.13 3.23
N ALA A 38 -1.51 -5.97 2.78
CA ALA A 38 -0.55 -5.64 1.73
C ALA A 38 -0.53 -6.78 0.71
N SER A 39 -0.02 -6.51 -0.49
CA SER A 39 0.17 -7.55 -1.49
C SER A 39 1.64 -7.89 -1.63
N ASN A 40 1.93 -9.00 -2.32
CA ASN A 40 3.30 -9.36 -2.68
C ASN A 40 3.93 -8.32 -3.61
N PHE A 41 3.15 -7.64 -4.43
CA PHE A 41 3.66 -6.55 -5.28
C PHE A 41 4.03 -5.32 -4.46
N VAL A 42 3.18 -4.94 -3.50
CA VAL A 42 3.48 -3.85 -2.56
C VAL A 42 4.68 -4.21 -1.69
N PHE A 43 4.78 -5.47 -1.26
CA PHE A 43 5.96 -5.94 -0.52
C PHE A 43 7.24 -5.71 -1.32
N ASP A 44 7.28 -6.15 -2.57
CA ASP A 44 8.45 -5.97 -3.44
C ASP A 44 8.80 -4.50 -3.61
N GLU A 45 7.81 -3.68 -3.94
CA GLU A 45 8.02 -2.24 -4.15
C GLU A 45 8.51 -1.56 -2.87
N THR A 46 7.92 -1.89 -1.73
CA THR A 46 8.29 -1.29 -0.43
C THR A 46 9.72 -1.65 -0.03
N VAL A 47 10.06 -2.93 -0.09
CA VAL A 47 11.42 -3.39 0.25
C VAL A 47 12.45 -2.75 -0.67
N THR A 48 12.17 -2.71 -1.96
CA THR A 48 13.08 -2.14 -2.96
C THR A 48 13.25 -0.62 -2.76
N LEU A 49 12.16 0.09 -2.51
CA LEU A 49 12.22 1.53 -2.25
C LEU A 49 13.03 1.83 -0.98
N CYS A 50 12.79 1.08 0.08
CA CYS A 50 13.54 1.24 1.33
C CYS A 50 15.03 0.94 1.14
N LEU A 51 15.35 -0.08 0.35
CA LEU A 51 16.74 -0.43 0.05
C LEU A 51 17.46 0.77 -0.57
N TYR A 52 16.87 1.37 -1.60
CA TYR A 52 17.52 2.47 -2.33
C TYR A 52 17.53 3.79 -1.56
N ARG A 53 16.53 4.04 -0.74
CA ARG A 53 16.39 5.31 -0.03
C ARG A 53 16.98 5.30 1.37
N LEU A 54 16.93 4.16 2.07
CA LEU A 54 17.27 4.07 3.49
C LEU A 54 18.34 3.03 3.79
N GLY A 55 18.67 2.16 2.85
CA GLY A 55 19.68 1.13 3.01
C GLY A 55 19.12 -0.24 3.37
N HIS A 56 19.98 -1.25 3.36
CA HIS A 56 19.60 -2.66 3.52
C HIS A 56 18.96 -2.94 4.87
N ALA A 57 19.49 -2.36 5.95
CA ALA A 57 18.96 -2.61 7.31
C ALA A 57 17.50 -2.19 7.42
N ALA A 58 17.13 -1.02 6.89
CA ALA A 58 15.75 -0.55 6.89
C ALA A 58 14.85 -1.42 6.00
N ALA A 59 15.37 -1.83 4.83
CA ALA A 59 14.63 -2.70 3.91
C ALA A 59 14.35 -4.07 4.55
N GLU A 60 15.34 -4.65 5.23
CA GLU A 60 15.15 -5.92 5.94
C GLU A 60 14.13 -5.78 7.06
N LEU A 61 14.20 -4.69 7.81
CA LEU A 61 13.28 -4.46 8.93
C LEU A 61 11.83 -4.35 8.45
N VAL A 62 11.57 -3.58 7.40
CA VAL A 62 10.21 -3.44 6.88
C VAL A 62 9.71 -4.74 6.25
N GLY A 63 10.59 -5.44 5.53
CA GLY A 63 10.24 -6.73 4.94
C GLY A 63 9.87 -7.76 6.00
N GLN A 64 10.63 -7.81 7.07
CA GLN A 64 10.35 -8.70 8.19
C GLN A 64 9.00 -8.38 8.83
N ALA A 65 8.72 -7.08 9.05
CA ALA A 65 7.46 -6.65 9.64
C ALA A 65 6.26 -7.04 8.75
N LEU A 66 6.37 -6.83 7.44
CA LEU A 66 5.30 -7.17 6.50
C LEU A 66 5.04 -8.68 6.45
N ARG A 67 6.09 -9.50 6.58
CA ARG A 67 5.96 -10.96 6.51
C ARG A 67 5.50 -11.60 7.82
N ASP A 68 5.91 -11.05 8.95
CA ASP A 68 5.80 -11.74 10.24
C ASP A 68 4.87 -11.07 11.24
N SER A 69 4.44 -9.83 11.00
CA SER A 69 3.51 -9.16 11.92
C SER A 69 2.18 -9.91 11.96
N SER A 70 1.69 -10.17 13.16
CA SER A 70 0.38 -10.82 13.36
C SER A 70 -0.78 -9.93 12.90
N GLN A 71 -0.56 -8.64 12.71
CA GLN A 71 -1.58 -7.69 12.27
C GLN A 71 -1.65 -7.55 10.75
N VAL A 72 -0.63 -8.00 10.02
CA VAL A 72 -0.54 -7.82 8.58
C VAL A 72 -0.94 -9.10 7.84
N ASP A 73 -1.87 -8.95 6.90
CA ASP A 73 -2.21 -10.00 5.95
C ASP A 73 -1.48 -9.70 4.63
N LEU A 74 -0.50 -10.52 4.30
CA LEU A 74 0.22 -10.41 3.04
C LEU A 74 -0.50 -11.30 2.01
N VAL A 75 -1.23 -10.66 1.10
CA VAL A 75 -2.11 -11.34 0.16
C VAL A 75 -1.45 -11.45 -1.21
N ARG A 76 -1.60 -12.58 -1.86
CA ARG A 76 -1.04 -12.79 -3.19
C ARG A 76 -1.89 -12.15 -4.28
N VAL A 77 -1.23 -11.41 -5.16
CA VAL A 77 -1.79 -11.02 -6.45
C VAL A 77 -1.84 -12.29 -7.30
N THR A 78 -3.03 -12.68 -7.74
CA THR A 78 -3.21 -13.90 -8.53
C THR A 78 -2.95 -13.63 -10.02
N PRO A 79 -2.75 -14.68 -10.85
CA PRO A 79 -2.66 -14.48 -12.29
C PRO A 79 -3.88 -13.75 -12.88
N GLY A 80 -5.08 -14.01 -12.35
CA GLY A 80 -6.29 -13.28 -12.76
C GLY A 80 -6.22 -11.80 -12.37
N ASP A 81 -5.70 -11.50 -11.19
CA ASP A 81 -5.49 -10.12 -10.78
C ASP A 81 -4.50 -9.42 -11.72
N GLU A 82 -3.42 -10.09 -12.11
CA GLU A 82 -2.43 -9.51 -13.01
C GLU A 82 -3.03 -9.20 -14.38
N THR A 83 -3.85 -10.09 -14.90
CA THR A 83 -4.54 -9.88 -16.18
C THR A 83 -5.48 -8.67 -16.09
N ALA A 84 -6.28 -8.59 -15.03
CA ALA A 84 -7.18 -7.46 -14.82
C ALA A 84 -6.40 -6.14 -14.59
N ALA A 85 -5.27 -6.22 -13.87
CA ALA A 85 -4.42 -5.05 -13.65
C ALA A 85 -3.79 -4.55 -14.96
N TRP A 86 -3.37 -5.45 -15.84
CA TRP A 86 -2.86 -5.09 -17.15
C TRP A 86 -3.91 -4.36 -17.98
N GLN A 87 -5.14 -4.88 -17.97
CA GLN A 87 -6.25 -4.24 -18.65
C GLN A 87 -6.54 -2.84 -18.09
N LEU A 88 -6.54 -2.71 -16.76
CA LEU A 88 -6.73 -1.42 -16.11
C LEU A 88 -5.61 -0.43 -16.46
N PHE A 89 -4.39 -0.90 -16.46
CA PHE A 89 -3.22 -0.08 -16.84
C PHE A 89 -3.40 0.48 -18.25
N ARG A 90 -3.84 -0.33 -19.19
CA ARG A 90 -4.10 0.10 -20.56
C ARG A 90 -5.26 1.10 -20.65
N GLU A 91 -6.30 0.91 -19.87
CA GLU A 91 -7.48 1.79 -19.87
C GLU A 91 -7.21 3.14 -19.22
N ARG A 92 -6.22 3.22 -18.33
CA ARG A 92 -5.85 4.46 -17.63
C ARG A 92 -4.63 5.14 -18.24
N ALA A 93 -4.60 5.23 -19.56
CA ALA A 93 -3.48 5.84 -20.28
C ALA A 93 -3.26 7.32 -19.90
N ASP A 94 -4.30 7.99 -19.40
CA ASP A 94 -4.25 9.38 -18.93
C ASP A 94 -3.74 9.54 -17.51
N LYS A 95 -3.52 8.41 -16.81
CA LYS A 95 -3.00 8.39 -15.43
C LYS A 95 -1.56 7.92 -15.42
N GLN A 96 -0.86 8.21 -14.34
CA GLN A 96 0.51 7.73 -14.16
C GLN A 96 0.56 6.63 -13.09
N TYR A 97 -0.41 5.74 -13.13
CA TYR A 97 -0.43 4.59 -12.23
C TYR A 97 0.70 3.63 -12.59
N SER A 98 1.44 3.18 -11.59
CA SER A 98 2.36 2.06 -11.79
C SER A 98 1.56 0.77 -11.99
N PHE A 99 2.22 -0.28 -12.47
CA PHE A 99 1.57 -1.59 -12.55
C PHE A 99 1.21 -2.08 -11.14
N THR A 100 2.06 -1.83 -10.14
CA THR A 100 1.74 -2.15 -8.74
C THR A 100 0.47 -1.45 -8.28
N ASP A 101 0.29 -0.17 -8.61
CA ASP A 101 -0.96 0.53 -8.30
C ASP A 101 -2.17 -0.19 -8.89
N CYS A 102 -2.09 -0.57 -10.15
CA CYS A 102 -3.18 -1.28 -10.81
C CYS A 102 -3.48 -2.64 -10.16
N THR A 103 -2.44 -3.37 -9.76
CA THR A 103 -2.64 -4.62 -9.01
C THR A 103 -3.32 -4.36 -7.68
N SER A 104 -3.00 -3.26 -7.01
CA SER A 104 -3.63 -2.89 -5.74
C SER A 104 -5.11 -2.59 -5.91
N PHE A 105 -5.47 -1.80 -6.92
CA PHE A 105 -6.88 -1.48 -7.18
C PHE A 105 -7.69 -2.74 -7.48
N VAL A 106 -7.17 -3.62 -8.32
CA VAL A 106 -7.83 -4.88 -8.68
C VAL A 106 -7.98 -5.78 -7.45
N LEU A 107 -6.91 -5.93 -6.67
CA LEU A 107 -6.91 -6.75 -5.47
C LEU A 107 -7.95 -6.25 -4.46
N MET A 108 -8.00 -4.93 -4.22
CA MET A 108 -8.97 -4.34 -3.30
C MET A 108 -10.39 -4.63 -3.74
N ARG A 109 -10.69 -4.52 -5.04
CA ARG A 109 -12.03 -4.82 -5.56
C ARG A 109 -12.39 -6.29 -5.40
N ARG A 110 -11.44 -7.18 -5.68
CA ARG A 110 -11.66 -8.63 -5.50
C ARG A 110 -11.94 -8.99 -4.05
N LEU A 111 -11.23 -8.36 -3.12
CA LEU A 111 -11.37 -8.64 -1.69
C LEU A 111 -12.44 -7.78 -1.01
N ASP A 112 -13.13 -6.95 -1.77
CA ASP A 112 -14.14 -6.01 -1.26
C ASP A 112 -13.58 -5.07 -0.19
N LEU A 113 -12.36 -4.60 -0.39
CA LEU A 113 -11.74 -3.58 0.46
C LEU A 113 -12.12 -2.20 -0.03
N LYS A 114 -12.55 -1.35 0.89
CA LYS A 114 -13.08 0.00 0.55
C LYS A 114 -12.10 1.12 0.87
N THR A 115 -11.14 0.87 1.78
CA THR A 115 -10.30 1.91 2.35
C THR A 115 -8.84 1.55 2.18
N ALA A 116 -8.04 2.52 1.75
CA ALA A 116 -6.60 2.39 1.62
C ALA A 116 -5.89 3.49 2.40
N ALA A 117 -4.74 3.16 2.98
CA ALA A 117 -3.79 4.14 3.49
C ALA A 117 -2.78 4.43 2.38
N ALA A 118 -2.75 5.67 1.91
CA ALA A 118 -1.89 6.11 0.83
C ALA A 118 -1.70 7.63 0.88
N LEU A 119 -0.63 8.12 0.29
CA LEU A 119 -0.28 9.55 0.37
C LEU A 119 -0.50 10.33 -0.93
N ASP A 120 -0.76 9.64 -2.04
CA ASP A 120 -1.14 10.28 -3.29
C ASP A 120 -2.67 10.20 -3.48
N ASP A 121 -3.19 10.79 -4.55
CA ASP A 121 -4.64 10.84 -4.81
C ASP A 121 -5.16 9.67 -5.65
N ASP A 122 -4.31 8.70 -5.95
CA ASP A 122 -4.64 7.66 -6.93
C ASP A 122 -5.76 6.74 -6.45
N PHE A 123 -5.72 6.33 -5.19
CA PHE A 123 -6.77 5.46 -4.63
C PHE A 123 -8.11 6.18 -4.56
N ALA A 124 -8.11 7.45 -4.13
CA ALA A 124 -9.33 8.26 -4.13
C ALA A 124 -9.88 8.44 -5.55
N GLY A 125 -8.98 8.64 -6.52
CA GLY A 125 -9.35 8.75 -7.93
C GLY A 125 -10.01 7.50 -8.50
N GLU A 126 -9.71 6.33 -7.94
CA GLU A 126 -10.33 5.05 -8.35
C GLU A 126 -11.56 4.69 -7.51
N GLY A 127 -12.03 5.60 -6.65
CA GLY A 127 -13.27 5.43 -5.92
C GLY A 127 -13.14 4.82 -4.53
N PHE A 128 -11.91 4.64 -4.04
CA PHE A 128 -11.69 4.13 -2.68
C PHE A 128 -11.69 5.28 -1.67
N GLU A 129 -12.08 4.97 -0.45
CA GLU A 129 -11.83 5.84 0.69
C GLU A 129 -10.34 5.82 0.98
N GLN A 130 -9.75 6.99 1.20
CA GLN A 130 -8.32 7.10 1.40
C GLN A 130 -8.00 7.79 2.71
N LEU A 131 -7.07 7.21 3.46
CA LEU A 131 -6.55 7.74 4.72
C LEU A 131 -5.03 7.93 4.60
N PRO A 132 -4.40 8.85 5.34
CA PRO A 132 -5.04 9.85 6.20
C PRO A 132 -5.81 10.87 5.36
N LEU A 133 -6.84 11.46 5.97
CA LEU A 133 -7.58 12.53 5.30
C LEU A 133 -6.69 13.75 5.10
N PRO A 134 -6.88 14.51 4.00
CA PRO A 134 -6.09 15.71 3.77
C PRO A 134 -6.22 16.69 4.93
N VAL A 135 -5.10 17.27 5.33
CA VAL A 135 -5.08 18.35 6.32
C VAL A 135 -5.41 19.65 5.59
N ARG A 136 -6.37 20.38 6.10
CA ARG A 136 -6.78 21.68 5.54
C ARG A 136 -6.08 22.83 6.23
#